data_46344f7e67b70050d3abd809028b51aa
#
_entry.id   46344f7e67b70050d3abd809028b51aa
#
_cell.length_a   1.000
_cell.length_b   1.000
_cell.length_c   1.000
_cell.angle_alpha   90.00
_cell.angle_beta   90.00
_cell.angle_gamma   90.00
#
_symmetry.space_group_name_H-M   'P 1'
#
loop_
_entity.id
_entity.type
_entity.pdbx_description
1 polymer ?
#
loop_
_entity_poly.entity_id
_entity_poly.type
_entity_poly.pdbx_seq_one_letter_code
_entity_poly.pdbx_strand_id
1 'polypeptide(L)'
;MQFGFLGIDYKNADLAVRDEISFTDQKRMEFFRKAEENGIEQVMILSTCNRSEIYYFYEKESQVKAIQDIYCDMFEKVQIRQYIRHCEEDKAVSYLFRVTAGLESMVLGEDQILGQVKDALDFSRTMGFSKKELNKVVRDAVTCAKKVKTTFKMSEKPVSVGYIGILEVEKTCMIKGKTILVIGSGDTAVLALRYLYEYEAGKIYLCSRTLAHAGNVQKEFEEIEIISYEQRYEVMKRCDIVVSATSAPHVVVKEECFTPEKSVTFLDLATPRDIDPKLSDDPKVNLINLDTIKEISKANQSEREELCRESFTMIEKEKEETIKWLFQVPMEETIRSLQEKCTEIVEDSYSYLSRKMDLGTREQKLLKKVLNASLQRMIKEPIQELKHLETRKEQADYKKMVEQLFGIDTKKGTDL
;
A
#
# COMPACT_ATOMS: atom_id res chain seq x y z
N MET A 1 14.94 -15.44 -13.10
CA MET A 1 13.82 -14.47 -12.97
C MET A 1 14.31 -13.17 -12.35
N GLN A 2 13.83 -12.03 -12.83
CA GLN A 2 14.13 -10.67 -12.35
C GLN A 2 12.83 -9.97 -11.99
N PHE A 3 12.85 -9.09 -10.99
CA PHE A 3 11.67 -8.34 -10.54
C PHE A 3 11.57 -7.02 -11.27
N GLY A 4 10.40 -6.70 -11.81
CA GLY A 4 10.13 -5.48 -12.56
C GLY A 4 8.92 -4.72 -12.02
N PHE A 5 8.95 -3.43 -12.22
CA PHE A 5 7.88 -2.49 -11.96
C PHE A 5 7.59 -1.65 -13.20
N LEU A 6 6.33 -1.43 -13.48
CA LEU A 6 5.84 -0.54 -14.52
C LEU A 6 4.56 0.12 -14.02
N GLY A 7 4.42 1.44 -14.17
CA GLY A 7 3.22 2.10 -13.70
C GLY A 7 3.16 3.60 -13.94
N ILE A 8 2.00 4.14 -13.59
CA ILE A 8 1.65 5.56 -13.67
C ILE A 8 1.13 5.98 -12.29
N ASP A 9 1.59 7.10 -11.78
CA ASP A 9 1.17 7.65 -10.51
C ASP A 9 0.83 9.16 -10.61
N TYR A 10 0.36 9.74 -9.51
CA TYR A 10 -0.04 11.15 -9.42
C TYR A 10 1.11 12.14 -9.68
N LYS A 11 2.39 11.70 -9.66
CA LYS A 11 3.55 12.56 -9.90
C LYS A 11 3.80 12.81 -11.37
N ASN A 12 3.33 11.91 -12.23
CA ASN A 12 3.58 11.95 -13.67
C ASN A 12 2.32 11.97 -14.55
N ALA A 13 1.12 11.86 -13.95
CA ALA A 13 -0.14 11.96 -14.67
C ALA A 13 -1.17 12.78 -13.87
N ASP A 14 -1.95 13.59 -14.56
CA ASP A 14 -3.07 14.33 -13.97
C ASP A 14 -4.26 13.43 -13.63
N LEU A 15 -5.28 13.98 -12.97
CA LEU A 15 -6.45 13.22 -12.53
C LEU A 15 -7.22 12.63 -13.71
N ALA A 16 -7.37 13.36 -14.82
CA ALA A 16 -8.14 12.91 -15.97
C ALA A 16 -7.51 11.66 -16.61
N VAL A 17 -6.17 11.61 -16.71
CA VAL A 17 -5.44 10.44 -17.19
C VAL A 17 -5.60 9.28 -16.22
N ARG A 18 -5.48 9.52 -14.91
CA ARG A 18 -5.56 8.46 -13.88
C ARG A 18 -6.94 7.80 -13.81
N ASP A 19 -8.00 8.56 -13.95
CA ASP A 19 -9.38 8.03 -13.96
C ASP A 19 -9.60 7.04 -15.12
N GLU A 20 -9.02 7.31 -16.29
CA GLU A 20 -9.15 6.44 -17.48
C GLU A 20 -8.35 5.15 -17.37
N ILE A 21 -7.26 5.11 -16.58
CA ILE A 21 -6.34 3.95 -16.46
C ILE A 21 -6.62 3.08 -15.22
N SER A 22 -7.77 3.22 -14.61
CA SER A 22 -8.16 2.39 -13.47
C SER A 22 -8.45 0.95 -13.88
N PHE A 23 -7.92 -0.01 -13.13
CA PHE A 23 -8.18 -1.43 -13.32
C PHE A 23 -9.42 -1.89 -12.57
N THR A 24 -10.46 -2.24 -13.30
CA THR A 24 -11.54 -3.09 -12.76
C THR A 24 -11.07 -4.54 -12.63
N ASP A 25 -11.78 -5.38 -11.88
CA ASP A 25 -11.44 -6.79 -11.75
C ASP A 25 -11.45 -7.52 -13.10
N GLN A 26 -12.37 -7.15 -13.99
CA GLN A 26 -12.42 -7.69 -15.36
C GLN A 26 -11.14 -7.33 -16.14
N LYS A 27 -10.68 -6.08 -16.07
CA LYS A 27 -9.44 -5.65 -16.71
C LYS A 27 -8.21 -6.34 -16.10
N ARG A 28 -8.19 -6.55 -14.77
CA ARG A 28 -7.12 -7.30 -14.10
C ARG A 28 -7.03 -8.74 -14.62
N MET A 29 -8.16 -9.44 -14.73
CA MET A 29 -8.22 -10.80 -15.27
C MET A 29 -7.76 -10.85 -16.73
N GLU A 30 -8.19 -9.89 -17.56
CA GLU A 30 -7.74 -9.79 -18.96
C GLU A 30 -6.24 -9.56 -19.05
N PHE A 31 -5.70 -8.66 -18.22
CA PHE A 31 -4.26 -8.41 -18.17
C PHE A 31 -3.48 -9.67 -17.81
N PHE A 32 -3.91 -10.39 -16.78
CA PHE A 32 -3.27 -11.64 -16.35
C PHE A 32 -3.24 -12.69 -17.45
N ARG A 33 -4.35 -12.89 -18.15
CA ARG A 33 -4.40 -13.81 -19.28
C ARG A 33 -3.41 -13.42 -20.40
N LYS A 34 -3.36 -12.15 -20.77
CA LYS A 34 -2.40 -11.66 -21.77
C LYS A 34 -0.93 -11.79 -21.30
N ALA A 35 -0.67 -11.59 -20.02
CA ALA A 35 0.65 -11.77 -19.44
C ALA A 35 1.09 -13.24 -19.50
N GLU A 36 0.20 -14.18 -19.16
CA GLU A 36 0.45 -15.63 -19.23
C GLU A 36 0.75 -16.08 -20.67
N GLU A 37 0.00 -15.58 -21.67
CA GLU A 37 0.25 -15.83 -23.09
C GLU A 37 1.67 -15.40 -23.54
N ASN A 38 2.28 -14.45 -22.82
CA ASN A 38 3.65 -13.99 -23.02
C ASN A 38 4.68 -14.65 -22.07
N GLY A 39 4.27 -15.71 -21.36
CA GLY A 39 5.13 -16.49 -20.46
C GLY A 39 5.48 -15.75 -19.17
N ILE A 40 4.64 -14.81 -18.73
CA ILE A 40 4.79 -14.09 -17.46
C ILE A 40 3.82 -14.70 -16.45
N GLU A 41 4.36 -15.40 -15.47
CA GLU A 41 3.60 -16.24 -14.54
C GLU A 41 3.36 -15.58 -13.18
N GLN A 42 4.05 -14.48 -12.90
CA GLN A 42 3.92 -13.76 -11.63
C GLN A 42 3.70 -12.28 -11.90
N VAL A 43 2.50 -11.81 -11.55
CA VAL A 43 2.07 -10.41 -11.75
C VAL A 43 1.17 -9.97 -10.60
N MET A 44 1.38 -8.76 -10.10
CA MET A 44 0.49 -8.07 -9.18
C MET A 44 0.12 -6.70 -9.75
N ILE A 45 -1.15 -6.36 -9.70
CA ILE A 45 -1.67 -5.05 -10.15
C ILE A 45 -2.18 -4.27 -8.95
N LEU A 46 -1.54 -3.13 -8.67
CA LEU A 46 -1.96 -2.17 -7.66
C LEU A 46 -2.63 -0.98 -8.35
N SER A 47 -3.95 -0.90 -8.26
CA SER A 47 -4.74 0.19 -8.84
C SER A 47 -5.57 0.89 -7.77
N THR A 48 -5.35 2.20 -7.64
CA THR A 48 -6.03 3.09 -6.68
C THR A 48 -6.39 4.40 -7.39
N CYS A 49 -7.02 5.36 -6.70
CA CYS A 49 -7.28 6.69 -7.27
C CYS A 49 -6.00 7.46 -7.66
N ASN A 50 -4.85 7.12 -7.07
CA ASN A 50 -3.61 7.86 -7.25
C ASN A 50 -2.53 7.11 -8.04
N ARG A 51 -2.73 5.82 -8.35
CA ARG A 51 -1.75 5.00 -9.08
C ARG A 51 -2.37 3.83 -9.80
N SER A 52 -1.74 3.45 -10.91
CA SER A 52 -2.01 2.25 -11.68
C SER A 52 -0.66 1.59 -11.97
N GLU A 53 -0.33 0.53 -11.22
CA GLU A 53 1.01 -0.05 -11.15
C GLU A 53 0.97 -1.56 -11.32
N ILE A 54 1.97 -2.10 -12.02
CA ILE A 54 2.14 -3.51 -12.32
C ILE A 54 3.51 -3.92 -11.81
N TYR A 55 3.53 -4.94 -10.95
CA TYR A 55 4.73 -5.58 -10.42
C TYR A 55 4.78 -7.00 -10.96
N TYR A 56 5.91 -7.41 -11.51
CA TYR A 56 6.00 -8.68 -12.22
C TYR A 56 7.40 -9.30 -12.12
N PHE A 57 7.46 -10.61 -12.38
CA PHE A 57 8.71 -11.31 -12.59
C PHE A 57 8.88 -11.68 -14.06
N TYR A 58 10.10 -11.54 -14.58
CA TYR A 58 10.44 -11.82 -15.97
C TYR A 58 11.78 -12.54 -16.08
N GLU A 59 12.00 -13.22 -17.20
CA GLU A 59 13.26 -13.91 -17.54
C GLU A 59 13.96 -13.29 -18.75
N LYS A 60 13.20 -12.66 -19.64
CA LYS A 60 13.69 -12.12 -20.92
C LYS A 60 13.21 -10.67 -21.08
N GLU A 61 14.07 -9.84 -21.66
CA GLU A 61 13.75 -8.45 -22.02
C GLU A 61 12.47 -8.30 -22.87
N SER A 62 12.19 -9.31 -23.74
CA SER A 62 10.97 -9.31 -24.53
C SER A 62 9.70 -9.31 -23.70
N GLN A 63 9.72 -9.87 -22.48
CA GLN A 63 8.59 -9.92 -21.57
C GLN A 63 8.34 -8.53 -20.93
N VAL A 64 9.39 -7.77 -20.66
CA VAL A 64 9.28 -6.37 -20.17
C VAL A 64 8.53 -5.53 -21.21
N LYS A 65 8.92 -5.66 -22.48
CA LYS A 65 8.24 -4.98 -23.58
C LYS A 65 6.78 -5.45 -23.73
N ALA A 66 6.53 -6.76 -23.61
CA ALA A 66 5.18 -7.31 -23.69
C ALA A 66 4.26 -6.75 -22.60
N ILE A 67 4.71 -6.67 -21.35
CA ILE A 67 3.95 -6.06 -20.24
C ILE A 67 3.59 -4.60 -20.55
N GLN A 68 4.55 -3.84 -21.07
CA GLN A 68 4.32 -2.44 -21.45
C GLN A 68 3.32 -2.31 -22.59
N ASP A 69 3.42 -3.16 -23.61
CA ASP A 69 2.50 -3.14 -24.74
C ASP A 69 1.10 -3.56 -24.31
N ILE A 70 0.94 -4.63 -23.51
CA ILE A 70 -0.35 -5.03 -22.91
C ILE A 70 -0.98 -3.89 -22.14
N TYR A 71 -0.21 -3.18 -21.30
CA TYR A 71 -0.72 -2.05 -20.52
C TYR A 71 -1.19 -0.90 -21.42
N CYS A 72 -0.43 -0.56 -22.45
CA CYS A 72 -0.82 0.47 -23.42
C CYS A 72 -2.09 0.09 -24.20
N ASP A 73 -2.19 -1.15 -24.65
CA ASP A 73 -3.32 -1.64 -25.46
C ASP A 73 -4.63 -1.68 -24.65
N MET A 74 -4.55 -1.95 -23.34
CA MET A 74 -5.73 -1.95 -22.48
C MET A 74 -6.34 -0.56 -22.24
N PHE A 75 -5.56 0.49 -22.46
CA PHE A 75 -5.97 1.88 -22.26
C PHE A 75 -5.70 2.74 -23.50
N GLU A 76 -6.03 2.21 -24.69
CA GLU A 76 -5.77 2.83 -26.00
C GLU A 76 -6.35 4.25 -26.15
N LYS A 77 -7.44 4.58 -25.45
CA LYS A 77 -8.07 5.92 -25.48
C LYS A 77 -7.15 7.03 -24.98
N VAL A 78 -6.15 6.67 -24.17
CA VAL A 78 -5.17 7.60 -23.60
C VAL A 78 -3.79 7.19 -24.09
N GLN A 79 -3.01 8.13 -24.63
CA GLN A 79 -1.62 7.85 -25.01
C GLN A 79 -0.74 7.72 -23.74
N ILE A 80 -0.94 6.61 -22.99
CA ILE A 80 -0.35 6.42 -21.66
C ILE A 80 1.16 6.20 -21.68
N ARG A 81 1.75 5.77 -22.80
CA ARG A 81 3.16 5.42 -22.92
C ARG A 81 4.11 6.51 -22.42
N GLN A 82 3.78 7.78 -22.62
CA GLN A 82 4.58 8.92 -22.15
C GLN A 82 4.58 9.11 -20.63
N TYR A 83 3.59 8.57 -19.95
CA TYR A 83 3.45 8.68 -18.48
C TYR A 83 4.02 7.46 -17.75
N ILE A 84 4.36 6.39 -18.49
CA ILE A 84 4.84 5.15 -17.89
C ILE A 84 6.24 5.35 -17.29
N ARG A 85 6.36 5.03 -16.02
CA ARG A 85 7.63 4.84 -15.32
C ARG A 85 7.91 3.35 -15.22
N HIS A 86 9.15 2.97 -15.39
CA HIS A 86 9.55 1.59 -15.14
C HIS A 86 10.88 1.54 -14.39
N CYS A 87 11.08 0.49 -13.63
CA CYS A 87 12.36 0.14 -13.05
C CYS A 87 12.42 -1.36 -12.77
N GLU A 88 13.62 -1.85 -12.56
CA GLU A 88 13.91 -3.27 -12.47
C GLU A 88 14.78 -3.58 -11.27
N GLU A 89 14.78 -4.87 -10.88
CA GLU A 89 15.58 -5.44 -9.81
C GLU A 89 15.52 -4.62 -8.50
N ASP A 90 16.67 -4.22 -7.98
CA ASP A 90 16.81 -3.53 -6.71
C ASP A 90 16.00 -2.24 -6.63
N LYS A 91 15.88 -1.53 -7.77
CA LYS A 91 15.10 -0.29 -7.85
C LYS A 91 13.60 -0.58 -7.75
N ALA A 92 13.13 -1.66 -8.38
CA ALA A 92 11.73 -2.08 -8.32
C ALA A 92 11.36 -2.57 -6.91
N VAL A 93 12.22 -3.37 -6.27
CA VAL A 93 12.03 -3.79 -4.87
C VAL A 93 12.00 -2.57 -3.95
N SER A 94 12.97 -1.66 -4.06
CA SER A 94 13.03 -0.43 -3.27
C SER A 94 11.77 0.43 -3.45
N TYR A 95 11.28 0.55 -4.68
CA TYR A 95 10.08 1.30 -4.98
C TYR A 95 8.83 0.67 -4.33
N LEU A 96 8.64 -0.65 -4.45
CA LEU A 96 7.53 -1.35 -3.81
C LEU A 96 7.54 -1.18 -2.28
N PHE A 97 8.71 -1.25 -1.65
CA PHE A 97 8.85 -1.05 -0.20
C PHE A 97 8.40 0.37 0.20
N ARG A 98 8.83 1.40 -0.54
CA ARG A 98 8.42 2.78 -0.29
C ARG A 98 6.94 3.00 -0.53
N VAL A 99 6.37 2.45 -1.61
CA VAL A 99 4.94 2.50 -1.89
C VAL A 99 4.15 1.87 -0.73
N THR A 100 4.53 0.65 -0.31
CA THR A 100 3.84 -0.08 0.75
C THR A 100 3.90 0.64 2.11
N ALA A 101 4.99 1.36 2.37
CA ALA A 101 5.16 2.19 3.56
C ALA A 101 4.42 3.54 3.48
N GLY A 102 3.82 3.89 2.33
CA GLY A 102 3.13 5.15 2.11
C GLY A 102 4.06 6.33 1.81
N LEU A 103 5.35 6.09 1.54
CA LEU A 103 6.33 7.17 1.26
C LEU A 103 6.24 7.71 -0.17
N GLU A 104 5.55 7.00 -1.05
CA GLU A 104 5.26 7.42 -2.42
C GLU A 104 3.80 7.87 -2.58
N SER A 105 3.05 8.02 -1.48
CA SER A 105 1.66 8.47 -1.49
C SER A 105 1.55 10.00 -1.51
N MET A 106 0.41 10.51 -1.99
CA MET A 106 0.11 11.95 -1.98
C MET A 106 0.08 12.49 -0.54
N VAL A 107 -0.46 11.71 0.38
CA VAL A 107 -0.39 11.95 1.82
C VAL A 107 0.67 11.02 2.39
N LEU A 108 1.84 11.56 2.71
CA LEU A 108 2.98 10.79 3.20
C LEU A 108 2.63 9.98 4.44
N GLY A 109 2.92 8.68 4.41
CA GLY A 109 2.69 7.77 5.53
C GLY A 109 1.23 7.39 5.75
N GLU A 110 0.34 7.53 4.75
CA GLU A 110 -1.05 7.08 4.85
C GLU A 110 -1.16 5.58 5.11
N ASP A 111 -2.24 5.16 5.80
CA ASP A 111 -2.43 3.75 6.17
C ASP A 111 -3.12 2.92 5.09
N GLN A 112 -3.90 3.54 4.22
CA GLN A 112 -4.73 2.85 3.22
C GLN A 112 -3.93 2.03 2.23
N ILE A 113 -2.79 2.54 1.76
CA ILE A 113 -1.97 1.86 0.74
C ILE A 113 -1.47 0.48 1.20
N LEU A 114 -1.20 0.31 2.50
CA LEU A 114 -0.79 -0.99 3.04
C LEU A 114 -1.87 -2.06 2.90
N GLY A 115 -3.14 -1.69 3.10
CA GLY A 115 -4.29 -2.54 2.84
C GLY A 115 -4.40 -2.89 1.36
N GLN A 116 -4.36 -1.88 0.49
CA GLN A 116 -4.47 -2.01 -0.96
C GLN A 116 -3.39 -2.92 -1.56
N VAL A 117 -2.14 -2.87 -1.06
CA VAL A 117 -1.06 -3.77 -1.49
C VAL A 117 -1.33 -5.22 -1.09
N LYS A 118 -1.88 -5.46 0.11
CA LYS A 118 -2.28 -6.81 0.53
C LYS A 118 -3.41 -7.36 -0.34
N ASP A 119 -4.44 -6.56 -0.60
CA ASP A 119 -5.59 -6.94 -1.42
C ASP A 119 -5.14 -7.24 -2.86
N ALA A 120 -4.20 -6.45 -3.41
CA ALA A 120 -3.61 -6.69 -4.72
C ALA A 120 -2.85 -8.02 -4.78
N LEU A 121 -2.08 -8.37 -3.74
CA LEU A 121 -1.39 -9.66 -3.65
C LEU A 121 -2.39 -10.81 -3.52
N ASP A 122 -3.42 -10.68 -2.68
CA ASP A 122 -4.40 -11.71 -2.46
C ASP A 122 -5.25 -11.96 -3.73
N PHE A 123 -5.54 -10.92 -4.50
CA PHE A 123 -6.16 -11.06 -5.81
C PHE A 123 -5.24 -11.85 -6.77
N SER A 124 -3.95 -11.51 -6.85
CA SER A 124 -2.98 -12.22 -7.70
C SER A 124 -2.82 -13.70 -7.30
N ARG A 125 -2.86 -14.01 -6.00
CA ARG A 125 -2.86 -15.38 -5.47
C ARG A 125 -4.09 -16.16 -5.90
N THR A 126 -5.26 -15.57 -5.73
CA THR A 126 -6.54 -16.18 -6.08
C THR A 126 -6.60 -16.52 -7.56
N MET A 127 -6.01 -15.69 -8.39
CA MET A 127 -5.92 -15.88 -9.84
C MET A 127 -4.76 -16.78 -10.29
N GLY A 128 -3.90 -17.27 -9.37
CA GLY A 128 -2.77 -18.14 -9.69
C GLY A 128 -1.50 -17.43 -10.18
N PHE A 129 -1.47 -16.09 -10.16
CA PHE A 129 -0.35 -15.26 -10.62
C PHE A 129 0.62 -14.81 -9.52
N SER A 130 0.61 -15.45 -8.36
CA SER A 130 1.55 -15.18 -7.29
C SER A 130 2.21 -16.46 -6.81
N LYS A 131 3.46 -16.67 -7.21
CA LYS A 131 4.31 -17.79 -6.77
C LYS A 131 5.20 -17.36 -5.59
N LYS A 132 6.21 -18.17 -5.26
CA LYS A 132 7.10 -18.02 -4.11
C LYS A 132 7.76 -16.63 -4.07
N GLU A 133 8.26 -16.16 -5.20
CA GLU A 133 9.06 -14.94 -5.31
C GLU A 133 8.21 -13.69 -5.08
N LEU A 134 7.09 -13.54 -5.80
CA LEU A 134 6.20 -12.40 -5.66
C LEU A 134 5.59 -12.36 -4.25
N ASN A 135 5.16 -13.51 -3.72
CA ASN A 135 4.68 -13.63 -2.34
C ASN A 135 5.71 -13.12 -1.33
N LYS A 136 6.98 -13.53 -1.48
CA LYS A 136 8.05 -13.14 -0.55
C LYS A 136 8.31 -11.64 -0.60
N VAL A 137 8.53 -11.08 -1.79
CA VAL A 137 8.83 -9.64 -1.97
C VAL A 137 7.72 -8.75 -1.38
N VAL A 138 6.47 -9.06 -1.70
CA VAL A 138 5.34 -8.25 -1.21
C VAL A 138 5.13 -8.42 0.30
N ARG A 139 5.27 -9.64 0.84
CA ARG A 139 5.16 -9.88 2.29
C ARG A 139 6.27 -9.18 3.08
N ASP A 140 7.48 -9.16 2.56
CA ASP A 140 8.60 -8.44 3.18
C ASP A 140 8.35 -6.94 3.15
N ALA A 141 7.88 -6.39 2.02
CA ALA A 141 7.46 -4.99 1.92
C ALA A 141 6.36 -4.63 2.94
N VAL A 142 5.34 -5.49 3.09
CA VAL A 142 4.27 -5.32 4.09
C VAL A 142 4.83 -5.38 5.52
N THR A 143 5.77 -6.28 5.79
CA THR A 143 6.39 -6.41 7.11
C THR A 143 7.26 -5.18 7.44
N CYS A 144 8.05 -4.72 6.49
CA CYS A 144 8.83 -3.48 6.60
C CYS A 144 7.92 -2.26 6.83
N ALA A 145 6.85 -2.13 6.03
CA ALA A 145 5.89 -1.03 6.18
C ALA A 145 5.25 -0.99 7.57
N LYS A 146 4.89 -2.15 8.15
CA LYS A 146 4.38 -2.22 9.52
C LYS A 146 5.42 -1.75 10.54
N LYS A 147 6.70 -2.15 10.39
CA LYS A 147 7.78 -1.69 11.26
C LYS A 147 7.97 -0.18 11.14
N VAL A 148 8.00 0.38 9.92
CA VAL A 148 8.10 1.82 9.66
C VAL A 148 6.95 2.56 10.35
N LYS A 149 5.70 2.11 10.15
CA LYS A 149 4.52 2.74 10.76
C LYS A 149 4.56 2.72 12.29
N THR A 150 4.94 1.61 12.89
CA THR A 150 5.04 1.48 14.36
C THR A 150 6.16 2.35 14.94
N THR A 151 7.29 2.47 14.22
CA THR A 151 8.47 3.21 14.70
C THR A 151 8.29 4.72 14.54
N PHE A 152 7.83 5.17 13.39
CA PHE A 152 7.80 6.59 13.02
C PHE A 152 6.43 7.24 13.22
N LYS A 153 5.34 6.46 13.35
CA LYS A 153 3.97 6.92 13.64
C LYS A 153 3.52 8.12 12.80
N MET A 154 3.91 8.13 11.52
CA MET A 154 3.64 9.26 10.61
C MET A 154 2.16 9.56 10.45
N SER A 155 1.29 8.55 10.53
CA SER A 155 -0.17 8.71 10.45
C SER A 155 -0.77 9.46 11.65
N GLU A 156 -0.06 9.49 12.80
CA GLU A 156 -0.49 10.27 13.97
C GLU A 156 -0.30 11.79 13.78
N LYS A 157 0.35 12.24 12.71
CA LYS A 157 0.56 13.64 12.34
C LYS A 157 -0.38 14.03 11.19
N PRO A 158 -1.62 14.44 11.47
CA PRO A 158 -2.60 14.72 10.43
C PRO A 158 -2.20 15.93 9.57
N VAL A 159 -2.52 15.87 8.27
CA VAL A 159 -2.32 16.98 7.32
C VAL A 159 -3.63 17.42 6.66
N SER A 160 -4.69 16.64 6.80
CA SER A 160 -6.02 17.02 6.33
C SER A 160 -6.57 18.16 7.17
N VAL A 161 -6.89 19.27 6.51
CA VAL A 161 -7.41 20.49 7.14
C VAL A 161 -8.68 20.19 7.96
N GLY A 162 -9.61 19.40 7.42
CA GLY A 162 -10.84 19.02 8.13
C GLY A 162 -10.56 18.21 9.38
N TYR A 163 -9.62 17.23 9.31
CA TYR A 163 -9.27 16.41 10.46
C TYR A 163 -8.52 17.20 11.54
N ILE A 164 -7.56 18.07 11.15
CA ILE A 164 -6.86 18.94 12.10
C ILE A 164 -7.84 19.84 12.80
N GLY A 165 -8.80 20.43 12.07
CA GLY A 165 -9.83 21.28 12.67
C GLY A 165 -10.64 20.54 13.72
N ILE A 166 -11.08 19.32 13.44
CA ILE A 166 -11.82 18.49 14.41
C ILE A 166 -10.95 18.11 15.61
N LEU A 167 -9.66 17.79 15.41
CA LEU A 167 -8.74 17.54 16.53
C LEU A 167 -8.55 18.77 17.43
N GLU A 168 -8.48 19.96 16.87
CA GLU A 168 -8.37 21.20 17.66
C GLU A 168 -9.67 21.47 18.44
N VAL A 169 -10.84 21.16 17.86
CA VAL A 169 -12.11 21.20 18.57
C VAL A 169 -12.12 20.19 19.73
N GLU A 170 -11.69 18.94 19.50
CA GLU A 170 -11.64 17.89 20.53
C GLU A 170 -10.72 18.27 21.70
N LYS A 171 -9.56 18.87 21.43
CA LYS A 171 -8.65 19.39 22.48
C LYS A 171 -9.27 20.50 23.31
N THR A 172 -10.12 21.32 22.67
CA THR A 172 -10.73 22.49 23.32
C THR A 172 -11.95 22.14 24.15
N CYS A 173 -12.83 21.26 23.67
CA CYS A 173 -14.15 21.11 24.32
C CYS A 173 -14.72 19.69 24.28
N MET A 174 -13.93 18.63 24.12
CA MET A 174 -14.41 17.25 24.00
C MET A 174 -15.71 17.10 23.17
N ILE A 175 -15.66 16.38 22.06
CA ILE A 175 -16.79 16.27 21.11
C ILE A 175 -17.86 15.30 21.62
N LYS A 176 -17.46 14.28 22.38
CA LYS A 176 -18.37 13.22 22.84
C LYS A 176 -19.60 13.77 23.55
N GLY A 177 -20.78 13.40 23.04
CA GLY A 177 -22.08 13.78 23.60
C GLY A 177 -22.50 15.25 23.39
N LYS A 178 -21.69 16.05 22.63
CA LYS A 178 -21.99 17.47 22.37
C LYS A 178 -23.05 17.65 21.30
N THR A 179 -23.76 18.77 21.39
CA THR A 179 -24.68 19.21 20.33
C THR A 179 -23.94 20.08 19.32
N ILE A 180 -24.02 19.71 18.04
CA ILE A 180 -23.21 20.30 16.98
C ILE A 180 -24.10 20.82 15.86
N LEU A 181 -23.76 21.97 15.32
CA LEU A 181 -24.33 22.48 14.07
C LEU A 181 -23.26 22.45 12.97
N VAL A 182 -23.53 21.79 11.86
CA VAL A 182 -22.71 21.82 10.65
C VAL A 182 -23.39 22.68 9.60
N ILE A 183 -22.69 23.69 9.10
CA ILE A 183 -23.17 24.63 8.07
C ILE A 183 -22.41 24.31 6.77
N GLY A 184 -23.12 23.85 5.76
CA GLY A 184 -22.58 23.38 4.48
C GLY A 184 -22.83 21.89 4.26
N SER A 185 -22.81 21.48 2.99
CA SER A 185 -23.05 20.08 2.55
C SER A 185 -22.10 19.63 1.45
N GLY A 186 -20.95 20.32 1.31
CA GLY A 186 -19.87 19.94 0.40
C GLY A 186 -18.93 18.91 1.03
N ASP A 187 -17.92 18.48 0.26
CA ASP A 187 -16.96 17.41 0.66
C ASP A 187 -16.28 17.69 2.01
N THR A 188 -15.91 18.94 2.27
CA THR A 188 -15.29 19.34 3.55
C THR A 188 -16.26 19.15 4.73
N ALA A 189 -17.56 19.47 4.55
CA ALA A 189 -18.56 19.28 5.57
C ALA A 189 -18.83 17.77 5.79
N VAL A 190 -18.91 16.97 4.73
CA VAL A 190 -19.05 15.50 4.82
C VAL A 190 -17.87 14.88 5.54
N LEU A 191 -16.65 15.33 5.24
CA LEU A 191 -15.44 14.85 5.92
C LEU A 191 -15.46 15.21 7.41
N ALA A 192 -15.84 16.44 7.76
CA ALA A 192 -15.99 16.85 9.16
C ALA A 192 -17.05 16.00 9.88
N LEU A 193 -18.19 15.72 9.25
CA LEU A 193 -19.23 14.86 9.80
C LEU A 193 -18.72 13.45 10.13
N ARG A 194 -17.95 12.82 9.24
CA ARG A 194 -17.37 11.49 9.51
C ARG A 194 -16.56 11.48 10.78
N TYR A 195 -15.69 12.47 10.99
CA TYR A 195 -14.90 12.57 12.20
C TYR A 195 -15.74 12.89 13.44
N LEU A 196 -16.76 13.75 13.32
CA LEU A 196 -17.67 14.01 14.44
C LEU A 196 -18.40 12.75 14.92
N TYR A 197 -18.76 11.85 13.99
CA TYR A 197 -19.31 10.53 14.33
C TYR A 197 -18.27 9.63 15.00
N GLU A 198 -17.02 9.59 14.52
CA GLU A 198 -15.95 8.82 15.14
C GLU A 198 -15.67 9.26 16.59
N TYR A 199 -15.85 10.55 16.89
CA TYR A 199 -15.75 11.12 18.25
C TYR A 199 -17.03 11.01 19.05
N GLU A 200 -18.01 10.23 18.62
CA GLU A 200 -19.28 10.00 19.33
C GLU A 200 -20.02 11.30 19.69
N ALA A 201 -20.11 12.24 18.72
CA ALA A 201 -20.93 13.43 18.88
C ALA A 201 -22.36 13.06 19.30
N GLY A 202 -22.98 13.89 20.12
CA GLY A 202 -24.34 13.63 20.61
C GLY A 202 -25.41 13.94 19.55
N LYS A 203 -25.83 15.15 19.42
CA LYS A 203 -26.82 15.56 18.42
C LYS A 203 -26.18 16.42 17.33
N ILE A 204 -26.41 16.07 16.06
CA ILE A 204 -25.89 16.84 14.94
C ILE A 204 -27.02 17.44 14.12
N TYR A 205 -26.97 18.75 13.94
CA TYR A 205 -27.80 19.52 13.04
C TYR A 205 -27.01 19.82 11.77
N LEU A 206 -27.65 19.70 10.60
CA LEU A 206 -27.08 20.06 9.31
C LEU A 206 -27.91 21.18 8.67
N CYS A 207 -27.24 22.23 8.27
CA CYS A 207 -27.87 23.34 7.58
C CYS A 207 -27.14 23.60 6.24
N SER A 208 -27.93 23.71 5.16
CA SER A 208 -27.42 24.05 3.84
C SER A 208 -28.42 24.90 3.09
N ARG A 209 -27.95 25.82 2.24
CA ARG A 209 -28.83 26.60 1.34
C ARG A 209 -29.54 25.71 0.33
N THR A 210 -28.95 24.59 -0.05
CA THR A 210 -29.50 23.64 -1.02
C THR A 210 -29.97 22.39 -0.27
N LEU A 211 -31.29 22.31 -0.01
CA LEU A 211 -31.89 21.16 0.70
C LEU A 211 -31.64 19.82 0.01
N ALA A 212 -31.57 19.77 -1.33
CA ALA A 212 -31.29 18.55 -2.06
C ALA A 212 -29.90 17.97 -1.72
N HIS A 213 -28.88 18.81 -1.55
CA HIS A 213 -27.54 18.37 -1.14
C HIS A 213 -27.55 17.90 0.31
N ALA A 214 -28.23 18.60 1.21
CA ALA A 214 -28.38 18.16 2.61
C ALA A 214 -29.08 16.78 2.72
N GLY A 215 -30.10 16.53 1.89
CA GLY A 215 -30.81 15.25 1.81
C GLY A 215 -29.92 14.08 1.34
N ASN A 216 -28.93 14.33 0.48
CA ASN A 216 -27.97 13.31 0.08
C ASN A 216 -27.00 12.99 1.24
N VAL A 217 -26.54 13.99 1.97
CA VAL A 217 -25.69 13.80 3.17
C VAL A 217 -26.46 13.02 4.25
N GLN A 218 -27.73 13.30 4.47
CA GLN A 218 -28.57 12.58 5.43
C GLN A 218 -28.71 11.08 5.11
N LYS A 219 -28.67 10.69 3.83
CA LYS A 219 -28.69 9.26 3.46
C LYS A 219 -27.43 8.50 3.91
N GLU A 220 -26.30 9.20 4.01
CA GLU A 220 -25.04 8.63 4.48
C GLU A 220 -24.98 8.62 6.03
N PHE A 221 -25.68 9.57 6.69
CA PHE A 221 -25.64 9.77 8.14
C PHE A 221 -27.07 9.84 8.69
N GLU A 222 -27.62 8.70 9.12
CA GLU A 222 -29.05 8.55 9.46
C GLU A 222 -29.54 9.40 10.66
N GLU A 223 -28.65 9.79 11.58
CA GLU A 223 -28.99 10.50 12.81
C GLU A 223 -28.91 12.03 12.70
N ILE A 224 -28.64 12.58 11.52
CA ILE A 224 -28.54 14.02 11.31
C ILE A 224 -29.94 14.64 11.18
N GLU A 225 -30.19 15.72 11.92
CA GLU A 225 -31.37 16.54 11.76
C GLU A 225 -31.12 17.72 10.81
N ILE A 226 -31.80 17.73 9.65
CA ILE A 226 -31.71 18.86 8.71
C ILE A 226 -32.55 20.00 9.19
N ILE A 227 -31.98 21.21 9.23
CA ILE A 227 -32.67 22.45 9.57
C ILE A 227 -32.64 23.42 8.38
N SER A 228 -33.60 24.37 8.35
CA SER A 228 -33.56 25.42 7.34
C SER A 228 -32.41 26.40 7.60
N TYR A 229 -31.91 27.03 6.53
CA TYR A 229 -30.78 27.96 6.63
C TYR A 229 -31.10 29.16 7.53
N GLU A 230 -32.37 29.62 7.57
CA GLU A 230 -32.86 30.72 8.39
C GLU A 230 -32.84 30.39 9.86
N GLN A 231 -33.04 29.10 10.23
CA GLN A 231 -33.08 28.66 11.64
C GLN A 231 -31.67 28.53 12.25
N ARG A 232 -30.59 28.68 11.46
CA ARG A 232 -29.22 28.42 11.92
C ARG A 232 -28.84 29.18 13.20
N TYR A 233 -29.21 30.46 13.33
CA TYR A 233 -28.86 31.26 14.49
C TYR A 233 -29.60 30.81 15.74
N GLU A 234 -30.86 30.39 15.62
CA GLU A 234 -31.65 29.88 16.74
C GLU A 234 -31.11 28.54 17.24
N VAL A 235 -30.78 27.63 16.31
CA VAL A 235 -30.19 26.33 16.64
C VAL A 235 -28.77 26.49 17.20
N MET A 236 -28.01 27.43 16.68
CA MET A 236 -26.64 27.74 17.11
C MET A 236 -26.56 28.09 18.61
N LYS A 237 -27.57 28.78 19.19
CA LYS A 237 -27.62 29.09 20.60
C LYS A 237 -27.64 27.84 21.50
N ARG A 238 -28.16 26.73 20.99
CA ARG A 238 -28.25 25.45 21.74
C ARG A 238 -27.01 24.58 21.53
N CYS A 239 -26.17 24.88 20.51
CA CYS A 239 -25.02 24.07 20.15
C CYS A 239 -23.80 24.39 21.02
N ASP A 240 -22.97 23.38 21.25
CA ASP A 240 -21.67 23.51 21.92
C ASP A 240 -20.58 23.76 20.89
N ILE A 241 -20.77 23.25 19.66
CA ILE A 241 -19.82 23.33 18.55
C ILE A 241 -20.57 23.75 17.28
N VAL A 242 -19.97 24.63 16.50
CA VAL A 242 -20.46 25.04 15.19
C VAL A 242 -19.34 24.86 14.17
N VAL A 243 -19.54 24.00 13.17
CA VAL A 243 -18.61 23.78 12.08
C VAL A 243 -19.16 24.45 10.83
N SER A 244 -18.43 25.37 10.23
CA SER A 244 -18.82 25.98 8.95
C SER A 244 -17.86 25.59 7.85
N ALA A 245 -18.41 25.05 6.75
CA ALA A 245 -17.67 24.57 5.59
C ALA A 245 -18.50 24.82 4.31
N THR A 246 -18.71 26.10 3.98
CA THR A 246 -19.46 26.49 2.80
C THR A 246 -18.57 27.05 1.68
N SER A 247 -19.11 27.17 0.49
CA SER A 247 -18.48 27.89 -0.64
C SER A 247 -19.07 29.30 -0.80
N ALA A 248 -19.60 29.88 0.28
CA ALA A 248 -20.19 31.20 0.20
C ALA A 248 -19.12 32.28 -0.03
N PRO A 249 -19.36 33.28 -0.90
CA PRO A 249 -18.40 34.36 -1.14
C PRO A 249 -18.41 35.43 -0.04
N HIS A 250 -19.21 35.25 1.00
CA HIS A 250 -19.44 36.22 2.08
C HIS A 250 -19.60 35.51 3.43
N VAL A 251 -19.42 36.25 4.51
CA VAL A 251 -19.60 35.75 5.88
C VAL A 251 -21.02 35.20 6.08
N VAL A 252 -21.11 33.96 6.55
CA VAL A 252 -22.34 33.20 6.78
C VAL A 252 -22.84 33.37 8.23
N VAL A 253 -21.90 33.43 9.19
CA VAL A 253 -22.18 33.68 10.61
C VAL A 253 -21.66 35.06 10.98
N LYS A 254 -22.60 36.01 11.13
CA LYS A 254 -22.27 37.42 11.42
C LYS A 254 -22.36 37.68 12.92
N GLU A 255 -21.44 38.49 13.44
CA GLU A 255 -21.39 38.88 14.83
C GLU A 255 -22.70 39.59 15.26
N GLU A 256 -23.22 40.51 14.46
CA GLU A 256 -24.44 41.25 14.71
C GLU A 256 -25.72 40.40 14.88
N CYS A 257 -25.67 39.13 14.37
CA CYS A 257 -26.82 38.21 14.37
C CYS A 257 -26.74 37.12 15.45
N PHE A 258 -25.65 37.04 16.19
CA PHE A 258 -25.45 35.98 17.17
C PHE A 258 -24.83 36.50 18.47
N THR A 259 -25.53 36.21 19.58
CA THR A 259 -25.02 36.46 20.93
C THR A 259 -24.97 35.12 21.65
N PRO A 260 -23.79 34.67 22.15
CA PRO A 260 -23.66 33.39 22.81
C PRO A 260 -24.31 33.40 24.20
N GLU A 261 -25.22 32.46 24.44
CA GLU A 261 -25.83 32.26 25.78
C GLU A 261 -24.94 31.39 26.67
N LYS A 262 -24.15 30.50 26.08
CA LYS A 262 -23.17 29.60 26.70
C LYS A 262 -21.84 29.60 25.93
N SER A 263 -20.83 28.95 26.48
CA SER A 263 -19.58 28.74 25.75
C SER A 263 -19.82 27.92 24.48
N VAL A 264 -19.29 28.39 23.35
CA VAL A 264 -19.41 27.76 22.03
C VAL A 264 -18.08 27.77 21.31
N THR A 265 -17.74 26.65 20.68
CA THR A 265 -16.54 26.54 19.82
C THR A 265 -16.96 26.58 18.37
N PHE A 266 -16.40 27.53 17.64
CA PHE A 266 -16.56 27.65 16.19
C PHE A 266 -15.36 27.07 15.47
N LEU A 267 -15.62 26.29 14.42
CA LEU A 267 -14.63 25.77 13.49
C LEU A 267 -14.96 26.29 12.09
N ASP A 268 -14.14 27.20 11.57
CA ASP A 268 -14.28 27.73 10.21
C ASP A 268 -13.31 27.02 9.25
N LEU A 269 -13.88 26.19 8.38
CA LEU A 269 -13.15 25.42 7.34
C LEU A 269 -13.29 26.05 5.95
N ALA A 270 -13.93 27.22 5.82
CA ALA A 270 -14.26 27.82 4.54
C ALA A 270 -13.19 28.76 4.00
N THR A 271 -13.15 28.87 2.67
CA THR A 271 -12.38 29.91 1.95
C THR A 271 -13.27 30.49 0.85
N PRO A 272 -13.60 31.80 0.91
CA PRO A 272 -13.31 32.75 1.98
C PRO A 272 -14.00 32.37 3.30
N ARG A 273 -13.59 33.00 4.41
CA ARG A 273 -14.12 32.67 5.75
C ARG A 273 -15.63 32.82 5.85
N ASP A 274 -16.27 31.86 6.51
CA ASP A 274 -17.70 31.86 6.77
C ASP A 274 -18.08 32.61 8.05
N ILE A 275 -17.17 32.70 9.03
CA ILE A 275 -17.43 33.20 10.38
C ILE A 275 -16.77 34.56 10.59
N ASP A 276 -17.56 35.51 11.11
CA ASP A 276 -17.04 36.86 11.42
C ASP A 276 -15.96 36.76 12.53
N PRO A 277 -14.75 37.24 12.31
CA PRO A 277 -13.68 37.21 13.32
C PRO A 277 -14.03 37.95 14.60
N LYS A 278 -14.89 38.97 14.54
CA LYS A 278 -15.33 39.74 15.72
C LYS A 278 -16.06 38.89 16.77
N LEU A 279 -16.58 37.73 16.36
CA LEU A 279 -17.18 36.79 17.31
C LEU A 279 -16.17 36.31 18.37
N SER A 280 -14.87 36.29 18.05
CA SER A 280 -13.81 35.94 18.99
C SER A 280 -13.58 36.99 20.10
N ASP A 281 -14.13 38.18 19.98
CA ASP A 281 -14.05 39.22 21.02
C ASP A 281 -14.92 38.87 22.25
N ASP A 282 -15.91 37.99 22.10
CA ASP A 282 -16.72 37.47 23.21
C ASP A 282 -15.98 36.33 23.92
N PRO A 283 -15.76 36.43 25.27
CA PRO A 283 -15.02 35.40 26.01
C PRO A 283 -15.71 34.02 26.05
N LYS A 284 -16.98 33.92 25.65
CA LYS A 284 -17.69 32.66 25.50
C LYS A 284 -17.46 31.99 24.16
N VAL A 285 -16.78 32.65 23.21
CA VAL A 285 -16.55 32.15 21.87
C VAL A 285 -15.09 31.74 21.73
N ASN A 286 -14.89 30.50 21.36
CA ASN A 286 -13.60 30.00 20.86
C ASN A 286 -13.69 29.82 19.35
N LEU A 287 -12.92 30.57 18.60
CA LEU A 287 -12.90 30.50 17.11
C LEU A 287 -11.61 29.85 16.60
N ILE A 288 -11.75 28.67 16.04
CA ILE A 288 -10.69 27.96 15.33
C ILE A 288 -10.86 28.26 13.84
N ASN A 289 -9.92 28.96 13.25
CA ASN A 289 -9.98 29.40 11.85
C ASN A 289 -9.04 28.57 10.96
N LEU A 290 -9.28 28.71 9.64
CA LEU A 290 -8.54 27.96 8.62
C LEU A 290 -7.05 28.33 8.59
N ASP A 291 -6.67 29.57 8.95
CA ASP A 291 -5.28 30.01 8.92
C ASP A 291 -4.44 29.26 9.97
N THR A 292 -4.95 29.18 11.21
CA THR A 292 -4.34 28.37 12.27
C THR A 292 -4.24 26.89 11.89
N ILE A 293 -5.28 26.33 11.28
CA ILE A 293 -5.27 24.93 10.82
C ILE A 293 -4.23 24.71 9.73
N LYS A 294 -4.07 25.62 8.79
CA LYS A 294 -3.05 25.56 7.74
C LYS A 294 -1.62 25.64 8.29
N GLU A 295 -1.38 26.42 9.33
CA GLU A 295 -0.07 26.47 9.99
C GLU A 295 0.27 25.13 10.66
N ILE A 296 -0.70 24.54 11.38
CA ILE A 296 -0.55 23.20 11.98
C ILE A 296 -0.32 22.15 10.88
N SER A 297 -1.10 22.20 9.80
CA SER A 297 -0.95 21.28 8.66
C SER A 297 0.44 21.38 8.03
N LYS A 298 0.96 22.60 7.84
CA LYS A 298 2.31 22.83 7.33
C LYS A 298 3.39 22.26 8.26
N ALA A 299 3.27 22.51 9.56
CA ALA A 299 4.21 21.98 10.55
C ALA A 299 4.20 20.45 10.56
N ASN A 300 3.01 19.83 10.57
CA ASN A 300 2.86 18.39 10.48
C ASN A 300 3.42 17.80 9.17
N GLN A 301 3.23 18.49 8.05
CA GLN A 301 3.78 18.08 6.76
C GLN A 301 5.32 18.07 6.81
N SER A 302 5.95 19.12 7.33
CA SER A 302 7.41 19.18 7.47
C SER A 302 7.95 18.09 8.38
N GLU A 303 7.27 17.82 9.49
CA GLU A 303 7.63 16.73 10.42
C GLU A 303 7.48 15.35 9.75
N ARG A 304 6.39 15.13 8.99
CA ARG A 304 6.24 13.90 8.20
C ARG A 304 7.35 13.71 7.17
N GLU A 305 7.77 14.78 6.49
CA GLU A 305 8.87 14.71 5.51
C GLU A 305 10.21 14.34 6.17
N GLU A 306 10.45 14.80 7.39
CA GLU A 306 11.63 14.42 8.18
C GLU A 306 11.56 12.94 8.59
N LEU A 307 10.44 12.50 9.17
CA LEU A 307 10.20 11.10 9.52
C LEU A 307 10.30 10.17 8.29
N CYS A 308 9.83 10.62 7.13
CA CYS A 308 10.02 9.88 5.88
C CYS A 308 11.51 9.70 5.55
N ARG A 309 12.32 10.76 5.66
CA ARG A 309 13.77 10.67 5.39
C ARG A 309 14.46 9.70 6.34
N GLU A 310 14.12 9.75 7.63
CA GLU A 310 14.66 8.81 8.62
C GLU A 310 14.24 7.36 8.32
N SER A 311 13.00 7.15 7.88
CA SER A 311 12.48 5.83 7.55
C SER A 311 13.16 5.18 6.33
N PHE A 312 13.76 5.98 5.42
CA PHE A 312 14.52 5.43 4.28
C PHE A 312 15.65 4.50 4.71
N THR A 313 16.37 4.84 5.77
CA THR A 313 17.47 4.00 6.27
C THR A 313 16.97 2.62 6.72
N MET A 314 15.81 2.57 7.37
CA MET A 314 15.18 1.31 7.77
C MET A 314 14.74 0.50 6.55
N ILE A 315 14.11 1.15 5.58
CA ILE A 315 13.65 0.51 4.34
C ILE A 315 14.84 -0.08 3.56
N GLU A 316 15.92 0.68 3.40
CA GLU A 316 17.12 0.23 2.70
C GLU A 316 17.70 -1.04 3.34
N LYS A 317 17.75 -1.11 4.67
CA LYS A 317 18.22 -2.29 5.39
C LYS A 317 17.31 -3.51 5.21
N GLU A 318 16.00 -3.34 5.34
CA GLU A 318 15.03 -4.44 5.23
C GLU A 318 14.97 -4.99 3.79
N LYS A 319 15.05 -4.11 2.76
CA LYS A 319 15.05 -4.55 1.36
C LYS A 319 16.30 -5.35 0.99
N GLU A 320 17.47 -5.05 1.59
CA GLU A 320 18.71 -5.79 1.30
C GLU A 320 18.57 -7.29 1.57
N GLU A 321 17.86 -7.68 2.61
CA GLU A 321 17.60 -9.09 2.91
C GLU A 321 16.74 -9.73 1.82
N THR A 322 15.71 -9.02 1.35
CA THR A 322 14.85 -9.50 0.26
C THR A 322 15.63 -9.62 -1.07
N ILE A 323 16.48 -8.65 -1.38
CA ILE A 323 17.33 -8.67 -2.59
C ILE A 323 18.31 -9.84 -2.52
N LYS A 324 18.99 -10.05 -1.41
CA LYS A 324 19.89 -11.19 -1.21
C LYS A 324 19.17 -12.52 -1.40
N TRP A 325 17.97 -12.62 -0.85
CA TRP A 325 17.15 -13.82 -1.03
C TRP A 325 16.76 -14.04 -2.49
N LEU A 326 16.27 -12.99 -3.20
CA LEU A 326 15.94 -13.06 -4.63
C LEU A 326 17.16 -13.44 -5.50
N PHE A 327 18.34 -13.01 -5.06
CA PHE A 327 19.57 -13.38 -5.75
C PHE A 327 19.89 -14.88 -5.57
N GLN A 328 19.60 -15.45 -4.40
CA GLN A 328 19.91 -16.86 -4.09
C GLN A 328 18.89 -17.86 -4.66
N VAL A 329 17.62 -17.46 -4.85
CA VAL A 329 16.54 -18.37 -5.29
C VAL A 329 16.87 -19.20 -6.53
N PRO A 330 17.46 -18.66 -7.63
CA PRO A 330 17.78 -19.47 -8.81
C PRO A 330 18.76 -20.60 -8.52
N MET A 331 19.64 -20.43 -7.51
CA MET A 331 20.59 -21.45 -7.11
C MET A 331 19.98 -22.51 -6.19
N GLU A 332 18.92 -22.19 -5.45
CA GLU A 332 18.21 -23.17 -4.60
C GLU A 332 17.66 -24.35 -5.43
N GLU A 333 17.12 -24.08 -6.62
CA GLU A 333 16.65 -25.15 -7.51
C GLU A 333 17.79 -26.04 -8.00
N THR A 334 18.90 -25.44 -8.39
CA THR A 334 20.09 -26.18 -8.83
C THR A 334 20.65 -27.04 -7.68
N ILE A 335 20.73 -26.49 -6.47
CA ILE A 335 21.17 -27.22 -5.28
C ILE A 335 20.22 -28.36 -4.95
N ARG A 336 18.90 -28.14 -5.03
CA ARG A 336 17.89 -29.16 -4.79
C ARG A 336 18.02 -30.32 -5.80
N SER A 337 18.09 -30.00 -7.11
CA SER A 337 18.26 -31.03 -8.16
C SER A 337 19.54 -31.83 -7.97
N LEU A 338 20.62 -31.21 -7.51
CA LEU A 338 21.88 -31.90 -7.17
C LEU A 338 21.71 -32.85 -5.98
N GLN A 339 20.98 -32.44 -4.94
CA GLN A 339 20.67 -33.28 -3.78
C GLN A 339 19.71 -34.44 -4.13
N GLU A 340 18.72 -34.20 -4.98
CA GLU A 340 17.82 -35.24 -5.51
C GLU A 340 18.58 -36.29 -6.30
N LYS A 341 19.52 -35.87 -7.16
CA LYS A 341 20.40 -36.79 -7.89
C LYS A 341 21.24 -37.66 -6.96
N CYS A 342 21.78 -37.09 -5.89
CA CYS A 342 22.49 -37.87 -4.89
C CYS A 342 21.59 -38.90 -4.22
N THR A 343 20.35 -38.53 -3.91
CA THR A 343 19.37 -39.43 -3.31
C THR A 343 19.04 -40.61 -4.25
N GLU A 344 18.85 -40.32 -5.55
CA GLU A 344 18.64 -41.34 -6.58
C GLU A 344 19.80 -42.35 -6.59
N ILE A 345 21.05 -41.87 -6.63
CA ILE A 345 22.26 -42.72 -6.63
C ILE A 345 22.34 -43.58 -5.34
N VAL A 346 21.95 -43.02 -4.19
CA VAL A 346 21.88 -43.77 -2.91
C VAL A 346 20.89 -44.92 -3.00
N GLU A 347 19.68 -44.65 -3.49
CA GLU A 347 18.62 -45.66 -3.59
C GLU A 347 19.00 -46.78 -4.60
N ASP A 348 19.59 -46.43 -5.75
CA ASP A 348 20.07 -47.40 -6.75
C ASP A 348 21.19 -48.25 -6.17
N SER A 349 22.19 -47.66 -5.55
CA SER A 349 23.31 -48.36 -4.93
C SER A 349 22.87 -49.27 -3.79
N TYR A 350 21.94 -48.77 -2.93
CA TYR A 350 21.35 -49.55 -1.86
C TYR A 350 20.55 -50.74 -2.40
N SER A 351 19.73 -50.54 -3.39
CA SER A 351 18.94 -51.56 -4.04
C SER A 351 19.79 -52.67 -4.67
N TYR A 352 20.90 -52.25 -5.34
CA TYR A 352 21.88 -53.19 -5.93
C TYR A 352 22.55 -54.04 -4.84
N LEU A 353 23.07 -53.41 -3.79
CA LEU A 353 23.77 -54.08 -2.70
C LEU A 353 22.87 -55.03 -1.89
N SER A 354 21.66 -54.59 -1.59
CA SER A 354 20.66 -55.39 -0.89
C SER A 354 20.21 -56.65 -1.62
N ARG A 355 20.32 -56.66 -2.98
CA ARG A 355 20.07 -57.90 -3.79
C ARG A 355 21.27 -58.84 -3.81
N LYS A 356 22.48 -58.36 -3.55
CA LYS A 356 23.72 -59.13 -3.64
C LYS A 356 24.24 -59.62 -2.30
N MET A 357 23.78 -59.00 -1.20
CA MET A 357 24.26 -59.26 0.15
C MET A 357 23.04 -59.57 1.02
N ASP A 358 23.12 -60.60 1.85
CA ASP A 358 22.12 -60.88 2.88
C ASP A 358 22.41 -60.00 4.10
N LEU A 359 21.71 -58.84 4.19
CA LEU A 359 21.96 -57.83 5.22
C LEU A 359 20.82 -57.83 6.23
N GLY A 360 21.18 -57.91 7.50
CA GLY A 360 20.25 -57.72 8.60
C GLY A 360 19.72 -56.27 8.65
N THR A 361 18.59 -56.02 9.31
CA THR A 361 17.94 -54.70 9.39
C THR A 361 18.83 -53.57 9.88
N ARG A 362 19.78 -53.86 10.79
CA ARG A 362 20.75 -52.90 11.32
C ARG A 362 21.80 -52.53 10.28
N GLU A 363 22.29 -53.53 9.51
CA GLU A 363 23.30 -53.35 8.47
C GLU A 363 22.72 -52.59 7.28
N GLN A 364 21.46 -52.85 6.89
CA GLN A 364 20.74 -52.10 5.86
C GLN A 364 20.66 -50.62 6.19
N LYS A 365 20.28 -50.28 7.45
CA LYS A 365 20.27 -48.86 7.91
C LYS A 365 21.65 -48.22 7.91
N LEU A 366 22.68 -48.94 8.33
CA LEU A 366 24.04 -48.44 8.32
C LEU A 366 24.54 -48.22 6.90
N LEU A 367 24.33 -49.14 6.00
CA LEU A 367 24.70 -49.04 4.59
C LEU A 367 24.08 -47.77 3.94
N LYS A 368 22.77 -47.61 4.08
CA LYS A 368 22.06 -46.42 3.54
C LYS A 368 22.60 -45.12 4.13
N LYS A 369 22.88 -45.10 5.43
CA LYS A 369 23.47 -43.95 6.11
C LYS A 369 24.87 -43.61 5.60
N VAL A 370 25.72 -44.61 5.40
CA VAL A 370 27.09 -44.40 4.89
C VAL A 370 27.08 -43.92 3.46
N LEU A 371 26.29 -44.54 2.59
CA LEU A 371 26.14 -44.10 1.18
C LEU A 371 25.69 -42.62 1.11
N ASN A 372 24.64 -42.29 1.84
CA ASN A 372 24.13 -40.91 1.87
C ASN A 372 25.19 -39.93 2.39
N ALA A 373 25.86 -40.24 3.52
CA ALA A 373 26.90 -39.39 4.10
C ALA A 373 28.08 -39.17 3.13
N SER A 374 28.45 -40.20 2.37
CA SER A 374 29.55 -40.10 1.40
C SER A 374 29.22 -39.17 0.24
N LEU A 375 28.01 -39.29 -0.34
CA LEU A 375 27.56 -38.40 -1.42
C LEU A 375 27.31 -36.95 -0.95
N GLN A 376 26.72 -36.79 0.25
CA GLN A 376 26.53 -35.45 0.83
C GLN A 376 27.88 -34.75 1.07
N ARG A 377 28.93 -35.50 1.47
CA ARG A 377 30.27 -34.95 1.61
C ARG A 377 30.87 -34.51 0.28
N MET A 378 30.62 -35.27 -0.80
CA MET A 378 31.09 -34.96 -2.16
C MET A 378 30.49 -33.66 -2.68
N ILE A 379 29.19 -33.41 -2.45
CA ILE A 379 28.51 -32.23 -2.99
C ILE A 379 28.59 -31.01 -2.05
N LYS A 380 29.17 -31.13 -0.86
CA LYS A 380 29.22 -30.07 0.13
C LYS A 380 29.92 -28.81 -0.37
N GLU A 381 31.14 -28.97 -0.87
CA GLU A 381 31.94 -27.85 -1.40
C GLU A 381 31.29 -27.21 -2.64
N PRO A 382 30.84 -27.98 -3.67
CA PRO A 382 30.04 -27.43 -4.77
C PRO A 382 28.84 -26.59 -4.31
N ILE A 383 28.07 -27.07 -3.30
CA ILE A 383 26.92 -26.31 -2.79
C ILE A 383 27.37 -25.03 -2.09
N GLN A 384 28.50 -25.02 -1.39
CA GLN A 384 29.02 -23.81 -0.77
C GLN A 384 29.42 -22.78 -1.82
N GLU A 385 30.12 -23.17 -2.86
CA GLU A 385 30.48 -22.29 -3.98
C GLU A 385 29.25 -21.69 -4.66
N LEU A 386 28.23 -22.51 -4.95
CA LEU A 386 26.97 -22.01 -5.53
C LEU A 386 26.26 -20.97 -4.66
N LYS A 387 26.45 -21.02 -3.35
CA LYS A 387 25.88 -20.03 -2.41
C LYS A 387 26.66 -18.73 -2.30
N HIS A 388 27.94 -18.73 -2.71
CA HIS A 388 28.83 -17.57 -2.61
C HIS A 388 29.00 -16.81 -3.94
N LEU A 389 28.28 -17.20 -5.00
CA LEU A 389 28.29 -16.46 -6.27
C LEU A 389 27.78 -15.04 -6.06
N GLU A 390 28.45 -14.06 -6.68
CA GLU A 390 28.14 -12.65 -6.46
C GLU A 390 27.42 -12.00 -7.62
N THR A 391 27.46 -12.61 -8.81
CA THR A 391 26.84 -12.02 -10.02
C THR A 391 25.87 -12.96 -10.72
N ARG A 392 24.85 -12.41 -11.36
CA ARG A 392 23.86 -13.15 -12.18
C ARG A 392 24.52 -13.93 -13.32
N LYS A 393 25.59 -13.39 -13.89
CA LYS A 393 26.33 -14.06 -14.95
C LYS A 393 27.02 -15.33 -14.43
N GLU A 394 27.71 -15.20 -13.29
CA GLU A 394 28.31 -16.38 -12.64
C GLU A 394 27.25 -17.43 -12.30
N GLN A 395 26.11 -17.01 -11.75
CA GLN A 395 25.02 -17.94 -11.46
C GLN A 395 24.56 -18.70 -12.71
N ALA A 396 24.40 -18.01 -13.83
CA ALA A 396 24.00 -18.65 -15.10
C ALA A 396 25.05 -19.62 -15.61
N ASP A 397 26.32 -19.23 -15.55
CA ASP A 397 27.45 -20.05 -16.00
C ASP A 397 27.63 -21.30 -15.11
N TYR A 398 27.59 -21.13 -13.79
CA TYR A 398 27.71 -22.24 -12.84
C TYR A 398 26.52 -23.18 -12.90
N LYS A 399 25.27 -22.64 -13.02
CA LYS A 399 24.08 -23.46 -13.22
C LYS A 399 24.24 -24.38 -14.39
N LYS A 400 24.61 -23.85 -15.56
CA LYS A 400 24.85 -24.63 -16.79
C LYS A 400 25.93 -25.66 -16.60
N MET A 401 27.03 -25.29 -15.93
CA MET A 401 28.15 -26.20 -15.67
C MET A 401 27.70 -27.37 -14.78
N VAL A 402 26.95 -27.09 -13.69
CA VAL A 402 26.46 -28.13 -12.79
C VAL A 402 25.47 -29.05 -13.51
N GLU A 403 24.54 -28.49 -14.30
CA GLU A 403 23.64 -29.30 -15.15
C GLU A 403 24.39 -30.25 -16.07
N GLN A 404 25.45 -29.79 -16.71
CA GLN A 404 26.26 -30.63 -17.60
C GLN A 404 27.09 -31.65 -16.85
N LEU A 405 27.76 -31.30 -15.73
CA LEU A 405 28.65 -32.18 -15.00
C LEU A 405 27.92 -33.31 -14.27
N PHE A 406 26.73 -33.03 -13.75
CA PHE A 406 25.97 -33.98 -12.96
C PHE A 406 24.77 -34.60 -13.71
N GLY A 407 24.52 -34.20 -14.95
CA GLY A 407 23.42 -34.71 -15.77
C GLY A 407 22.06 -34.44 -15.16
N ILE A 408 21.87 -33.27 -14.56
CA ILE A 408 20.62 -32.83 -13.95
C ILE A 408 19.89 -31.84 -14.87
N ASP A 409 18.54 -31.85 -14.81
CA ASP A 409 17.67 -30.90 -15.51
C ASP A 409 16.88 -30.12 -14.48
N THR A 410 17.21 -28.84 -14.30
CA THR A 410 16.57 -27.97 -13.33
C THR A 410 15.16 -27.50 -13.77
N LYS A 411 14.75 -27.81 -15.02
CA LYS A 411 13.42 -27.43 -15.54
C LYS A 411 12.28 -28.41 -15.15
N LYS A 412 12.58 -29.56 -14.58
CA LYS A 412 11.58 -30.60 -14.24
C LYS A 412 10.87 -30.42 -12.89
N GLY A 413 11.13 -29.36 -12.14
CA GLY A 413 10.63 -29.18 -10.79
C GLY A 413 9.40 -28.28 -10.62
N THR A 414 8.69 -27.90 -11.67
CA THR A 414 7.56 -26.94 -11.60
C THR A 414 6.16 -27.58 -11.67
N ASP A 415 6.07 -28.93 -11.74
CA ASP A 415 4.78 -29.64 -11.71
C ASP A 415 4.61 -30.43 -10.39
N LEU A 416 4.31 -29.72 -9.30
CA LEU A 416 3.68 -30.30 -8.08
C LEU A 416 3.00 -29.19 -7.29
#